data_8d727b321969f67d05baf2cd55485cb6
#
_entry.id   8d727b321969f67d05baf2cd55485cb6
#
_cell.length_a   1.000
_cell.length_b   1.000
_cell.length_c   1.000
_cell.angle_alpha   90.00
_cell.angle_beta   90.00
_cell.angle_gamma   90.00
#
_symmetry.space_group_name_H-M   'P 1'
#
loop_
_entity.id
_entity.type
_entity.pdbx_description
1 polymer ?
#
loop_
_entity_poly.entity_id
_entity_poly.type
_entity_poly.pdbx_seq_one_letter_code
_entity_poly.pdbx_strand_id
1 'polypeptide(L)'
;MDNFETTKLNSMVLAPYIQVATALIGKTRKIGGNQFRHNWSTLGILIDHKIIDAPILKASVIHDLKEDAPESYFPEQIRLIDSDGNKVVELVEELSIGIGETKVMYLERVIQRGTEEAKIIKLADRISNLIDIQLGIFDVYKIRQTLTETENYILPFAKDINENMYLEISDLINSRTKYVKHTVELIATGVIDRLKNVIREDLETAFIKIESDMNLESIVHKIYSNTY
;
A
#
# COMPACT_ATOMS: atom_id res chain seq x y z
N MET A 1 -23.16 -13.46 2.41
CA MET A 1 -23.86 -12.68 1.36
C MET A 1 -25.29 -13.11 1.31
N ASP A 2 -26.19 -12.15 1.31
CA ASP A 2 -27.61 -12.43 1.10
C ASP A 2 -27.95 -12.63 -0.40
N ASN A 3 -29.20 -12.96 -0.71
CA ASN A 3 -29.62 -13.16 -2.09
C ASN A 3 -29.51 -11.90 -2.96
N PHE A 4 -29.66 -10.72 -2.36
CA PHE A 4 -29.55 -9.44 -3.06
C PHE A 4 -28.10 -9.15 -3.43
N GLU A 5 -27.18 -9.30 -2.49
CA GLU A 5 -25.74 -9.14 -2.70
C GLU A 5 -25.23 -10.10 -3.79
N THR A 6 -25.66 -11.37 -3.71
CA THR A 6 -25.32 -12.39 -4.70
C THR A 6 -25.83 -12.04 -6.08
N THR A 7 -27.05 -11.56 -6.20
CA THR A 7 -27.66 -11.15 -7.49
C THR A 7 -26.90 -9.94 -8.07
N LYS A 8 -26.55 -8.96 -7.24
CA LYS A 8 -25.83 -7.76 -7.66
C LYS A 8 -24.44 -8.11 -8.20
N LEU A 9 -23.69 -8.99 -7.51
CA LEU A 9 -22.38 -9.45 -7.99
C LEU A 9 -22.49 -10.28 -9.28
N ASN A 10 -23.48 -11.16 -9.38
CA ASN A 10 -23.67 -11.99 -10.58
C ASN A 10 -24.07 -11.17 -11.81
N SER A 11 -24.68 -10.01 -11.64
CA SER A 11 -25.03 -9.09 -12.74
C SER A 11 -23.88 -8.17 -13.16
N MET A 12 -22.82 -8.11 -12.38
CA MET A 12 -21.71 -7.19 -12.61
C MET A 12 -20.78 -7.70 -13.71
N VAL A 13 -20.46 -6.83 -14.66
CA VAL A 13 -19.51 -7.14 -15.76
C VAL A 13 -18.18 -6.47 -15.47
N LEU A 14 -17.19 -7.25 -15.03
CA LEU A 14 -15.82 -6.80 -14.77
C LEU A 14 -14.85 -7.07 -15.92
N ALA A 15 -15.17 -7.99 -16.83
CA ALA A 15 -14.25 -8.47 -17.84
C ALA A 15 -13.60 -7.37 -18.72
N PRO A 16 -14.31 -6.33 -19.19
CA PRO A 16 -13.67 -5.25 -19.96
C PRO A 16 -12.65 -4.45 -19.13
N TYR A 17 -12.92 -4.19 -17.86
CA TYR A 17 -12.01 -3.49 -16.94
C TYR A 17 -10.78 -4.35 -16.61
N ILE A 18 -10.98 -5.67 -16.45
CA ILE A 18 -9.86 -6.62 -16.29
C ILE A 18 -8.98 -6.61 -17.53
N GLN A 19 -9.56 -6.57 -18.72
CA GLN A 19 -8.82 -6.50 -19.97
C GLN A 19 -7.96 -5.21 -20.02
N VAL A 20 -8.51 -4.07 -19.65
CA VAL A 20 -7.76 -2.82 -19.55
C VAL A 20 -6.63 -2.94 -18.51
N ALA A 21 -6.90 -3.54 -17.34
CA ALA A 21 -5.91 -3.75 -16.28
C ALA A 21 -4.73 -4.65 -16.70
N THR A 22 -4.85 -5.47 -17.76
CA THR A 22 -3.75 -6.34 -18.22
C THR A 22 -2.49 -5.56 -18.59
N ALA A 23 -2.58 -4.27 -18.92
CA ALA A 23 -1.44 -3.39 -19.12
C ALA A 23 -0.51 -3.32 -17.88
N LEU A 24 -1.04 -3.59 -16.69
CA LEU A 24 -0.30 -3.60 -15.43
C LEU A 24 0.49 -4.91 -15.18
N ILE A 25 0.31 -5.95 -15.99
CA ILE A 25 1.02 -7.24 -15.83
C ILE A 25 2.54 -7.05 -15.95
N GLY A 26 2.99 -6.19 -16.88
CA GLY A 26 4.40 -5.88 -17.08
C GLY A 26 5.02 -4.93 -16.05
N LYS A 27 4.23 -4.37 -15.15
CA LYS A 27 4.70 -3.39 -14.16
C LYS A 27 5.02 -4.12 -12.84
N THR A 28 6.30 -4.33 -12.58
CA THR A 28 6.78 -5.05 -11.39
C THR A 28 6.68 -4.22 -10.13
N ARG A 29 6.36 -4.85 -9.00
CA ARG A 29 6.37 -4.23 -7.67
C ARG A 29 7.68 -4.51 -6.93
N LYS A 30 8.14 -3.56 -6.13
CA LYS A 30 9.33 -3.73 -5.28
C LYS A 30 9.22 -4.87 -4.27
N ILE A 31 8.00 -5.21 -3.86
CA ILE A 31 7.69 -6.31 -2.94
C ILE A 31 7.50 -7.66 -3.64
N GLY A 32 7.72 -7.71 -4.95
CA GLY A 32 7.45 -8.88 -5.80
C GLY A 32 6.04 -8.86 -6.41
N GLY A 33 5.86 -9.69 -7.45
CA GLY A 33 4.65 -9.69 -8.25
C GLY A 33 4.56 -8.47 -9.19
N ASN A 34 3.35 -8.14 -9.61
CA ASN A 34 3.07 -7.02 -10.50
C ASN A 34 1.86 -6.20 -10.04
N GLN A 35 1.66 -5.03 -10.65
CA GLN A 35 0.56 -4.13 -10.30
C GLN A 35 -0.81 -4.72 -10.63
N PHE A 36 -0.94 -5.52 -11.66
CA PHE A 36 -2.19 -6.23 -11.97
C PHE A 36 -2.65 -7.08 -10.78
N ARG A 37 -1.72 -7.87 -10.18
CA ARG A 37 -2.02 -8.70 -9.02
C ARG A 37 -2.40 -7.86 -7.79
N HIS A 38 -1.76 -6.69 -7.61
CA HIS A 38 -2.10 -5.75 -6.55
C HIS A 38 -3.53 -5.23 -6.68
N ASN A 39 -3.91 -4.76 -7.87
CA ASN A 39 -5.26 -4.26 -8.11
C ASN A 39 -6.31 -5.38 -7.92
N TRP A 40 -5.96 -6.61 -8.29
CA TRP A 40 -6.80 -7.79 -8.03
C TRP A 40 -6.96 -8.08 -6.54
N SER A 41 -5.89 -7.91 -5.75
CA SER A 41 -5.97 -8.03 -4.29
C SER A 41 -6.85 -6.94 -3.68
N THR A 42 -6.75 -5.71 -4.18
CA THR A 42 -7.60 -4.58 -3.76
C THR A 42 -9.09 -4.89 -4.02
N LEU A 43 -9.42 -5.42 -5.19
CA LEU A 43 -10.77 -5.89 -5.51
C LEU A 43 -11.24 -6.97 -4.51
N GLY A 44 -10.40 -7.97 -4.22
CA GLY A 44 -10.71 -9.05 -3.28
C GLY A 44 -11.02 -8.51 -1.87
N ILE A 45 -10.21 -7.57 -1.39
CA ILE A 45 -10.41 -6.91 -0.08
C ILE A 45 -11.76 -6.18 -0.03
N LEU A 46 -12.12 -5.44 -1.08
CA LEU A 46 -13.43 -4.77 -1.15
C LEU A 46 -14.58 -5.77 -1.01
N ILE A 47 -14.52 -6.89 -1.73
CA ILE A 47 -15.55 -7.95 -1.68
C ILE A 47 -15.61 -8.57 -0.28
N ASP A 48 -14.47 -8.83 0.37
CA ASP A 48 -14.41 -9.39 1.73
C ASP A 48 -15.09 -8.46 2.75
N HIS A 49 -14.92 -7.14 2.57
CA HIS A 49 -15.61 -6.10 3.34
C HIS A 49 -17.03 -5.82 2.88
N LYS A 50 -17.59 -6.66 1.98
CA LYS A 50 -18.95 -6.56 1.45
C LYS A 50 -19.26 -5.27 0.69
N ILE A 51 -18.25 -4.65 0.16
CA ILE A 51 -18.38 -3.54 -0.78
C ILE A 51 -18.69 -4.14 -2.15
N ILE A 52 -19.94 -4.07 -2.57
CA ILE A 52 -20.45 -4.67 -3.81
C ILE A 52 -20.99 -3.63 -4.79
N ASP A 53 -20.54 -2.39 -4.64
CA ASP A 53 -20.87 -1.31 -5.57
C ASP A 53 -20.08 -1.45 -6.88
N ALA A 54 -20.80 -1.44 -8.02
CA ALA A 54 -20.19 -1.75 -9.30
C ALA A 54 -19.12 -0.73 -9.73
N PRO A 55 -19.35 0.58 -9.68
CA PRO A 55 -18.30 1.58 -9.94
C PRO A 55 -17.06 1.42 -9.08
N ILE A 56 -17.21 1.16 -7.78
CA ILE A 56 -16.10 0.96 -6.84
C ILE A 56 -15.27 -0.26 -7.25
N LEU A 57 -15.91 -1.41 -7.49
CA LEU A 57 -15.21 -2.64 -7.86
C LEU A 57 -14.53 -2.53 -9.22
N LYS A 58 -15.18 -1.90 -10.21
CA LYS A 58 -14.62 -1.65 -11.53
C LYS A 58 -13.40 -0.70 -11.45
N ALA A 59 -13.53 0.38 -10.70
CA ALA A 59 -12.43 1.34 -10.50
C ALA A 59 -11.25 0.69 -9.77
N SER A 60 -11.49 -0.15 -8.76
CA SER A 60 -10.41 -0.82 -8.01
C SER A 60 -9.53 -1.70 -8.89
N VAL A 61 -10.08 -2.28 -9.96
CA VAL A 61 -9.32 -3.13 -10.91
C VAL A 61 -8.29 -2.32 -11.71
N ILE A 62 -8.56 -1.02 -11.94
CA ILE A 62 -7.72 -0.16 -12.80
C ILE A 62 -7.20 1.10 -12.09
N HIS A 63 -7.31 1.18 -10.74
CA HIS A 63 -7.02 2.41 -10.00
C HIS A 63 -5.58 2.94 -10.18
N ASP A 64 -4.61 2.04 -10.36
CA ASP A 64 -3.20 2.39 -10.58
C ASP A 64 -2.84 2.58 -12.06
N LEU A 65 -3.77 2.37 -12.99
CA LEU A 65 -3.46 2.34 -14.42
C LEU A 65 -2.89 3.68 -14.91
N LYS A 66 -3.45 4.79 -14.45
CA LYS A 66 -3.00 6.13 -14.84
C LYS A 66 -1.60 6.46 -14.33
N GLU A 67 -1.22 5.96 -13.15
CA GLU A 67 0.10 6.20 -12.57
C GLU A 67 1.17 5.25 -13.15
N ASP A 68 0.86 3.95 -13.23
CA ASP A 68 1.85 2.92 -13.53
C ASP A 68 1.93 2.56 -15.02
N ALA A 69 0.87 2.78 -15.79
CA ALA A 69 0.82 2.54 -17.23
C ALA A 69 0.07 3.66 -17.98
N PRO A 70 0.51 4.93 -17.87
CA PRO A 70 -0.19 6.08 -18.47
C PRO A 70 -0.35 5.95 -19.99
N GLU A 71 0.56 5.26 -20.65
CA GLU A 71 0.49 4.96 -22.09
C GLU A 71 -0.69 4.05 -22.47
N SER A 72 -1.30 3.37 -21.50
CA SER A 72 -2.46 2.47 -21.67
C SER A 72 -3.72 3.05 -21.02
N TYR A 73 -3.66 4.22 -20.42
CA TYR A 73 -4.81 4.88 -19.82
C TYR A 73 -5.53 5.76 -20.84
N PHE A 74 -6.65 5.26 -21.36
CA PHE A 74 -7.49 5.95 -22.34
C PHE A 74 -8.87 6.25 -21.73
N PRO A 75 -9.05 7.36 -21.00
CA PRO A 75 -10.28 7.63 -20.23
C PRO A 75 -11.53 7.62 -21.11
N GLU A 76 -11.48 8.14 -22.34
CA GLU A 76 -12.65 8.15 -23.24
C GLU A 76 -13.09 6.74 -23.63
N GLN A 77 -12.15 5.79 -23.81
CA GLN A 77 -12.50 4.41 -24.08
C GLN A 77 -13.11 3.72 -22.87
N ILE A 78 -12.59 4.02 -21.66
CA ILE A 78 -13.12 3.49 -20.40
C ILE A 78 -14.55 3.99 -20.17
N ARG A 79 -14.83 5.28 -20.45
CA ARG A 79 -16.17 5.88 -20.37
C ARG A 79 -17.21 5.17 -21.22
N LEU A 80 -16.78 4.59 -22.34
CA LEU A 80 -17.65 3.92 -23.30
C LEU A 80 -17.86 2.41 -23.01
N ILE A 81 -17.22 1.85 -21.99
CA ILE A 81 -17.35 0.42 -21.67
C ILE A 81 -18.79 0.07 -21.29
N ASP A 82 -19.37 0.82 -20.34
CA ASP A 82 -20.74 0.62 -19.87
C ASP A 82 -21.29 1.88 -19.16
N SER A 83 -22.45 1.77 -18.54
CA SER A 83 -23.10 2.88 -17.85
C SER A 83 -22.29 3.44 -16.66
N ASP A 84 -21.40 2.64 -16.08
CA ASP A 84 -20.57 3.04 -14.93
C ASP A 84 -19.24 3.68 -15.37
N GLY A 85 -18.87 3.60 -16.65
CA GLY A 85 -17.59 4.03 -17.17
C GLY A 85 -17.21 5.48 -16.83
N ASN A 86 -18.17 6.40 -16.80
CA ASN A 86 -17.92 7.79 -16.37
C ASN A 86 -17.49 7.83 -14.90
N LYS A 87 -18.24 7.19 -14.01
CA LYS A 87 -17.92 7.17 -12.58
C LYS A 87 -16.61 6.44 -12.29
N VAL A 88 -16.32 5.38 -13.03
CA VAL A 88 -15.04 4.65 -12.92
C VAL A 88 -13.86 5.57 -13.27
N VAL A 89 -13.94 6.31 -14.37
CA VAL A 89 -12.88 7.27 -14.74
C VAL A 89 -12.73 8.35 -13.67
N GLU A 90 -13.83 8.93 -13.16
CA GLU A 90 -13.78 9.91 -12.09
C GLU A 90 -13.03 9.37 -10.85
N LEU A 91 -13.33 8.15 -10.42
CA LEU A 91 -12.68 7.51 -9.29
C LEU A 91 -11.19 7.26 -9.53
N VAL A 92 -10.80 6.80 -10.73
CA VAL A 92 -9.38 6.63 -11.09
C VAL A 92 -8.64 7.96 -11.10
N GLU A 93 -9.26 9.02 -11.67
CA GLU A 93 -8.67 10.36 -11.67
C GLU A 93 -8.50 10.91 -10.25
N GLU A 94 -9.47 10.69 -9.40
CA GLU A 94 -9.46 11.14 -8.01
C GLU A 94 -8.37 10.42 -7.19
N LEU A 95 -8.14 9.15 -7.46
CA LEU A 95 -7.14 8.31 -6.81
C LEU A 95 -5.73 8.47 -7.38
N SER A 96 -5.55 9.14 -8.51
CA SER A 96 -4.24 9.36 -9.13
C SER A 96 -3.58 10.64 -8.63
N ILE A 97 -2.26 10.61 -8.48
CA ILE A 97 -1.44 11.79 -8.14
C ILE A 97 -1.48 12.78 -9.31
N GLY A 98 -1.79 14.03 -9.03
CA GLY A 98 -1.84 15.11 -10.01
C GLY A 98 -0.46 15.58 -10.47
N ILE A 99 -0.40 16.25 -11.61
CA ILE A 99 0.86 16.84 -12.11
C ILE A 99 1.38 17.87 -11.11
N GLY A 100 2.62 17.68 -10.63
CA GLY A 100 3.25 18.55 -9.63
C GLY A 100 2.75 18.36 -8.19
N GLU A 101 1.86 17.42 -7.96
CA GLU A 101 1.35 17.08 -6.63
C GLU A 101 2.35 16.16 -5.91
N THR A 102 2.72 16.51 -4.68
CA THR A 102 3.48 15.60 -3.83
C THR A 102 2.57 14.52 -3.24
N LYS A 103 3.15 13.42 -2.77
CA LYS A 103 2.38 12.35 -2.13
C LYS A 103 1.57 12.83 -0.91
N VAL A 104 2.12 13.76 -0.13
CA VAL A 104 1.42 14.35 1.01
C VAL A 104 0.22 15.17 0.54
N MET A 105 0.40 16.06 -0.43
CA MET A 105 -0.68 16.85 -1.01
C MET A 105 -1.79 15.96 -1.58
N TYR A 106 -1.42 14.89 -2.27
CA TYR A 106 -2.36 13.90 -2.78
C TYR A 106 -3.19 13.26 -1.65
N LEU A 107 -2.53 12.78 -0.59
CA LEU A 107 -3.23 12.16 0.55
C LEU A 107 -4.17 13.17 1.23
N GLU A 108 -3.71 14.40 1.46
CA GLU A 108 -4.55 15.47 2.01
C GLU A 108 -5.75 15.77 1.12
N ARG A 109 -5.56 15.79 -0.20
CA ARG A 109 -6.65 16.00 -1.17
C ARG A 109 -7.69 14.88 -1.09
N VAL A 110 -7.24 13.62 -1.10
CA VAL A 110 -8.16 12.47 -1.00
C VAL A 110 -8.92 12.50 0.33
N ILE A 111 -8.24 12.82 1.43
CA ILE A 111 -8.87 12.87 2.76
C ILE A 111 -9.91 13.99 2.84
N GLN A 112 -9.57 15.19 2.40
CA GLN A 112 -10.39 16.38 2.60
C GLN A 112 -11.52 16.52 1.57
N ARG A 113 -11.26 16.12 0.33
CA ARG A 113 -12.14 16.38 -0.82
C ARG A 113 -12.57 15.13 -1.56
N GLY A 114 -11.93 13.97 -1.25
CA GLY A 114 -12.23 12.72 -1.90
C GLY A 114 -13.66 12.25 -1.63
N THR A 115 -14.28 11.66 -2.65
CA THR A 115 -15.57 10.99 -2.50
C THR A 115 -15.46 9.82 -1.54
N GLU A 116 -16.57 9.40 -0.96
CA GLU A 116 -16.60 8.24 -0.07
C GLU A 116 -16.14 6.98 -0.80
N GLU A 117 -16.57 6.82 -2.05
CA GLU A 117 -16.18 5.71 -2.91
C GLU A 117 -14.65 5.67 -3.17
N ALA A 118 -14.03 6.82 -3.47
CA ALA A 118 -12.58 6.89 -3.63
C ALA A 118 -11.84 6.57 -2.32
N LYS A 119 -12.34 7.05 -1.19
CA LYS A 119 -11.79 6.75 0.14
C LYS A 119 -11.88 5.25 0.45
N ILE A 120 -12.99 4.60 0.14
CA ILE A 120 -13.16 3.15 0.30
C ILE A 120 -12.11 2.38 -0.54
N ILE A 121 -11.93 2.73 -1.81
CA ILE A 121 -10.89 2.11 -2.65
C ILE A 121 -9.51 2.35 -2.05
N LYS A 122 -9.25 3.57 -1.55
CA LYS A 122 -7.95 3.91 -0.94
C LYS A 122 -7.67 3.11 0.33
N LEU A 123 -8.69 2.79 1.13
CA LEU A 123 -8.54 1.91 2.29
C LEU A 123 -8.17 0.48 1.86
N ALA A 124 -8.85 -0.08 0.86
CA ALA A 124 -8.56 -1.41 0.34
C ALA A 124 -7.16 -1.50 -0.31
N ASP A 125 -6.75 -0.49 -1.07
CA ASP A 125 -5.38 -0.34 -1.57
C ASP A 125 -4.36 -0.33 -0.42
N ARG A 126 -4.62 0.43 0.64
CA ARG A 126 -3.74 0.49 1.80
C ARG A 126 -3.64 -0.85 2.51
N ILE A 127 -4.74 -1.56 2.70
CA ILE A 127 -4.76 -2.92 3.28
C ILE A 127 -3.90 -3.86 2.42
N SER A 128 -4.12 -3.88 1.10
CA SER A 128 -3.31 -4.68 0.17
C SER A 128 -1.81 -4.39 0.29
N ASN A 129 -1.43 -3.10 0.35
CA ASN A 129 -0.04 -2.70 0.53
C ASN A 129 0.55 -3.13 1.87
N LEU A 130 -0.22 -3.06 2.97
CA LEU A 130 0.24 -3.46 4.30
C LEU A 130 0.33 -4.98 4.47
N ILE A 131 -0.51 -5.76 3.82
CA ILE A 131 -0.45 -7.23 3.85
C ILE A 131 0.91 -7.71 3.36
N ASP A 132 1.38 -7.18 2.25
CA ASP A 132 2.58 -7.65 1.54
C ASP A 132 3.87 -6.94 1.95
N ILE A 133 3.82 -5.83 2.69
CA ILE A 133 4.95 -4.93 2.88
C ILE A 133 6.18 -5.60 3.48
N GLN A 134 6.00 -6.66 4.26
CA GLN A 134 7.08 -7.42 4.89
C GLN A 134 7.77 -8.39 3.92
N LEU A 135 7.16 -8.69 2.77
CA LEU A 135 7.68 -9.64 1.80
C LEU A 135 8.72 -9.02 0.87
N GLY A 136 8.74 -7.68 0.80
CA GLY A 136 9.74 -6.97 0.02
C GLY A 136 11.13 -7.13 0.60
N ILE A 137 12.14 -7.14 -0.25
CA ILE A 137 13.56 -7.08 0.14
C ILE A 137 13.85 -5.64 0.64
N PHE A 138 13.91 -5.35 1.65
CA PHE A 138 13.73 -4.89 2.98
C PHE A 138 14.47 -3.62 3.33
N ASP A 139 13.88 -2.56 2.93
CA ASP A 139 14.12 -1.28 3.55
C ASP A 139 13.16 -1.14 4.76
N VAL A 140 13.64 -1.53 5.95
CA VAL A 140 12.94 -1.33 7.22
C VAL A 140 12.48 0.13 7.37
N TYR A 141 13.27 1.06 6.85
CA TYR A 141 12.93 2.48 6.79
C TYR A 141 11.69 2.72 5.92
N LYS A 142 11.61 2.09 4.76
CA LYS A 142 10.45 2.21 3.87
C LYS A 142 9.19 1.63 4.50
N ILE A 143 9.31 0.48 5.18
CA ILE A 143 8.17 -0.09 5.93
C ILE A 143 7.69 0.91 6.98
N ARG A 144 8.60 1.44 7.80
CA ARG A 144 8.29 2.41 8.85
C ARG A 144 7.67 3.68 8.28
N GLN A 145 8.22 4.22 7.20
CA GLN A 145 7.65 5.38 6.51
C GLN A 145 6.21 5.11 6.06
N THR A 146 5.93 3.93 5.50
CA THR A 146 4.58 3.55 5.07
C THR A 146 3.63 3.40 6.26
N LEU A 147 4.09 2.83 7.38
CA LEU A 147 3.30 2.72 8.61
C LEU A 147 2.95 4.11 9.17
N THR A 148 3.95 4.98 9.34
CA THR A 148 3.74 6.37 9.81
C THR A 148 2.79 7.14 8.88
N GLU A 149 2.94 7.00 7.57
CA GLU A 149 2.02 7.60 6.60
C GLU A 149 0.59 7.07 6.79
N THR A 150 0.45 5.76 7.03
CA THR A 150 -0.86 5.15 7.25
C THR A 150 -1.50 5.65 8.53
N GLU A 151 -0.74 5.72 9.63
CA GLU A 151 -1.20 6.25 10.91
C GLU A 151 -1.63 7.72 10.82
N ASN A 152 -0.85 8.55 10.13
CA ASN A 152 -1.09 9.98 10.10
C ASN A 152 -2.18 10.41 9.10
N TYR A 153 -2.31 9.73 7.97
CA TYR A 153 -3.18 10.16 6.87
C TYR A 153 -4.36 9.22 6.60
N ILE A 154 -4.19 7.92 6.74
CA ILE A 154 -5.23 6.95 6.35
C ILE A 154 -6.11 6.58 7.54
N LEU A 155 -5.51 6.20 8.65
CA LEU A 155 -6.22 5.73 9.83
C LEU A 155 -7.24 6.74 10.40
N PRO A 156 -6.95 8.06 10.43
CA PRO A 156 -7.88 9.03 11.00
C PRO A 156 -9.26 9.08 10.33
N PHE A 157 -9.34 8.89 9.01
CA PHE A 157 -10.64 8.89 8.32
C PHE A 157 -11.23 7.48 8.13
N ALA A 158 -10.40 6.43 8.27
CA ALA A 158 -10.83 5.06 8.00
C ALA A 158 -12.02 4.64 8.84
N LYS A 159 -12.06 5.04 10.12
CA LYS A 159 -13.13 4.68 11.05
C LYS A 159 -14.48 5.25 10.62
N ASP A 160 -14.51 6.48 10.12
CA ASP A 160 -15.73 7.15 9.68
C ASP A 160 -16.26 6.57 8.36
N ILE A 161 -15.36 6.04 7.53
CA ILE A 161 -15.69 5.45 6.23
C ILE A 161 -16.10 3.99 6.36
N ASN A 162 -15.29 3.17 7.06
CA ASN A 162 -15.58 1.75 7.25
C ASN A 162 -14.85 1.22 8.50
N GLU A 163 -15.60 0.92 9.54
CA GLU A 163 -15.06 0.47 10.83
C GLU A 163 -14.30 -0.86 10.72
N ASN A 164 -14.75 -1.80 9.89
CA ASN A 164 -14.04 -3.07 9.72
C ASN A 164 -12.68 -2.89 9.02
N MET A 165 -12.62 -2.04 7.98
CA MET A 165 -11.34 -1.70 7.34
C MET A 165 -10.41 -0.93 8.29
N TYR A 166 -10.95 -0.05 9.15
CA TYR A 166 -10.18 0.61 10.20
C TYR A 166 -9.54 -0.39 11.16
N LEU A 167 -10.31 -1.38 11.62
CA LEU A 167 -9.79 -2.41 12.53
C LEU A 167 -8.70 -3.24 11.85
N GLU A 168 -8.91 -3.66 10.60
CA GLU A 168 -7.91 -4.42 9.85
C GLU A 168 -6.63 -3.62 9.62
N ILE A 169 -6.73 -2.34 9.23
CA ILE A 169 -5.57 -1.46 9.08
C ILE A 169 -4.82 -1.31 10.41
N SER A 170 -5.54 -1.14 11.52
CA SER A 170 -4.95 -1.03 12.86
C SER A 170 -4.19 -2.29 13.25
N ASP A 171 -4.75 -3.46 12.99
CA ASP A 171 -4.10 -4.74 13.26
C ASP A 171 -2.86 -4.96 12.39
N LEU A 172 -2.94 -4.59 11.11
CA LEU A 172 -1.81 -4.64 10.20
C LEU A 172 -0.68 -3.70 10.65
N ILE A 173 -0.98 -2.47 11.04
CA ILE A 173 0.02 -1.54 11.60
C ILE A 173 0.69 -2.16 12.82
N ASN A 174 -0.07 -2.66 13.78
CA ASN A 174 0.47 -3.29 14.99
C ASN A 174 1.36 -4.49 14.65
N SER A 175 0.92 -5.36 13.75
CA SER A 175 1.66 -6.53 13.30
C SER A 175 2.98 -6.14 12.62
N ARG A 176 2.94 -5.18 11.68
CA ARG A 176 4.12 -4.75 10.91
C ARG A 176 5.10 -3.95 11.76
N THR A 177 4.62 -3.18 12.74
CA THR A 177 5.47 -2.49 13.71
C THR A 177 6.27 -3.50 14.56
N LYS A 178 5.63 -4.58 15.03
CA LYS A 178 6.32 -5.66 15.75
C LYS A 178 7.36 -6.35 14.86
N TYR A 179 7.03 -6.61 13.60
CA TYR A 179 7.95 -7.19 12.63
C TYR A 179 9.18 -6.29 12.42
N VAL A 180 8.97 -4.98 12.20
CA VAL A 180 10.06 -4.01 12.05
C VAL A 180 10.95 -4.00 13.27
N LYS A 181 10.38 -3.92 14.47
CA LYS A 181 11.14 -3.95 15.73
C LYS A 181 12.01 -5.21 15.85
N HIS A 182 11.42 -6.37 15.63
CA HIS A 182 12.14 -7.64 15.70
C HIS A 182 13.25 -7.73 14.64
N THR A 183 12.99 -7.29 13.42
CA THR A 183 14.00 -7.27 12.34
C THR A 183 15.17 -6.36 12.68
N VAL A 184 14.92 -5.16 13.22
CA VAL A 184 15.97 -4.23 13.68
C VAL A 184 16.80 -4.86 14.80
N GLU A 185 16.16 -5.50 15.76
CA GLU A 185 16.85 -6.21 16.85
C GLU A 185 17.75 -7.33 16.35
N LEU A 186 17.28 -8.15 15.40
CA LEU A 186 18.06 -9.23 14.78
C LEU A 186 19.28 -8.69 14.02
N ILE A 187 19.09 -7.62 13.24
CA ILE A 187 20.18 -6.99 12.48
C ILE A 187 21.20 -6.40 13.44
N ALA A 188 20.75 -5.68 14.47
CA ALA A 188 21.63 -5.10 15.48
C ALA A 188 22.46 -6.19 16.18
N THR A 189 21.84 -7.29 16.58
CA THR A 189 22.52 -8.43 17.19
C THR A 189 23.54 -9.04 16.24
N GLY A 190 23.18 -9.27 14.97
CA GLY A 190 24.10 -9.81 13.97
C GLY A 190 25.29 -8.89 13.66
N VAL A 191 25.08 -7.57 13.62
CA VAL A 191 26.15 -6.58 13.48
C VAL A 191 27.06 -6.60 14.71
N ILE A 192 26.47 -6.62 15.89
CA ILE A 192 27.19 -6.71 17.17
C ILE A 192 28.07 -7.96 17.22
N ASP A 193 27.54 -9.10 16.87
CA ASP A 193 28.29 -10.37 16.89
C ASP A 193 29.43 -10.37 15.86
N ARG A 194 29.23 -9.80 14.67
CA ARG A 194 30.32 -9.65 13.68
C ARG A 194 31.39 -8.70 14.18
N LEU A 195 31.04 -7.57 14.78
CA LEU A 195 31.98 -6.62 15.35
C LEU A 195 32.78 -7.25 16.50
N LYS A 196 32.14 -8.01 17.39
CA LYS A 196 32.79 -8.76 18.46
C LYS A 196 33.82 -9.76 17.93
N ASN A 197 33.56 -10.36 16.76
CA ASN A 197 34.47 -11.32 16.12
C ASN A 197 35.65 -10.66 15.39
N VAL A 198 35.52 -9.39 15.00
CA VAL A 198 36.56 -8.67 14.21
C VAL A 198 37.55 -7.93 15.11
N ILE A 199 37.18 -7.54 16.30
CA ILE A 199 38.03 -6.70 17.16
C ILE A 199 38.06 -7.28 18.57
N ARG A 200 39.22 -7.78 18.98
CA ARG A 200 39.52 -8.18 20.38
C ARG A 200 40.02 -6.97 21.18
N GLU A 201 39.44 -6.72 22.33
CA GLU A 201 39.91 -5.91 23.45
C GLU A 201 39.57 -4.41 23.56
N ASP A 202 39.40 -3.63 22.48
CA ASP A 202 39.10 -2.18 22.62
C ASP A 202 37.62 -1.83 22.53
N LEU A 203 36.75 -2.81 22.39
CA LEU A 203 35.36 -2.61 22.00
C LEU A 203 34.34 -2.43 23.12
N GLU A 204 34.61 -2.93 24.32
CA GLU A 204 33.62 -2.77 25.41
C GLU A 204 33.32 -1.31 25.74
N THR A 205 34.36 -0.46 25.69
CA THR A 205 34.22 0.97 25.97
C THR A 205 33.57 1.74 24.78
N ALA A 206 33.91 1.36 23.56
CA ALA A 206 33.29 1.94 22.34
C ALA A 206 31.84 1.49 22.16
N PHE A 207 31.52 0.29 22.61
CA PHE A 207 30.19 -0.31 22.51
C PHE A 207 29.17 0.37 23.42
N ILE A 208 29.55 0.66 24.67
CA ILE A 208 28.71 1.41 25.62
C ILE A 208 28.39 2.79 25.08
N LYS A 209 29.32 3.40 24.36
CA LYS A 209 29.13 4.70 23.72
C LYS A 209 28.23 4.63 22.48
N ILE A 210 28.28 3.54 21.71
CA ILE A 210 27.41 3.29 20.55
C ILE A 210 25.96 3.03 20.99
N GLU A 211 25.75 2.27 22.06
CA GLU A 211 24.39 2.03 22.60
C GLU A 211 23.74 3.29 23.15
N SER A 212 24.54 4.23 23.70
CA SER A 212 24.00 5.47 24.27
C SER A 212 23.78 6.59 23.25
N ASP A 213 24.60 6.67 22.19
CA ASP A 213 24.67 7.84 21.31
C ASP A 213 24.12 7.60 19.88
N MET A 214 23.81 6.36 19.49
CA MET A 214 23.41 6.08 18.11
C MET A 214 21.96 5.63 17.96
N ASN A 215 21.24 6.36 17.13
CA ASN A 215 20.00 5.90 16.54
C ASN A 215 20.29 4.66 15.67
N LEU A 216 20.05 3.47 16.22
CA LEU A 216 20.26 2.16 15.56
C LEU A 216 19.65 2.10 14.15
N GLU A 217 18.60 2.87 13.88
CA GLU A 217 17.93 3.00 12.59
C GLU A 217 18.84 3.60 11.51
N SER A 218 19.69 4.56 11.88
CA SER A 218 20.64 5.20 10.96
C SER A 218 21.73 4.23 10.51
N ILE A 219 22.14 3.31 11.38
CA ILE A 219 23.15 2.28 11.06
C ILE A 219 22.56 1.25 10.10
N VAL A 220 21.37 0.77 10.40
CA VAL A 220 20.65 -0.20 9.56
C VAL A 220 20.42 0.38 8.17
N HIS A 221 20.01 1.64 8.07
CA HIS A 221 19.85 2.33 6.79
C HIS A 221 21.17 2.43 6.00
N LYS A 222 22.28 2.78 6.64
CA LYS A 222 23.60 2.87 5.99
C LYS A 222 24.15 1.52 5.51
N ILE A 223 23.90 0.46 6.27
CA ILE A 223 24.36 -0.89 5.88
C ILE A 223 23.61 -1.35 4.63
N TYR A 224 22.30 -1.11 4.55
CA TYR A 224 21.49 -1.52 3.40
C TYR A 224 21.64 -0.60 2.18
N SER A 225 21.89 0.70 2.35
CA SER A 225 22.09 1.62 1.22
C SER A 225 23.43 1.45 0.51
N ASN A 226 24.42 0.80 1.14
CA ASN A 226 25.75 0.55 0.58
C ASN A 226 25.93 -0.88 0.03
N THR A 227 24.87 -1.69 0.03
CA THR A 227 24.97 -3.11 -0.41
C THR A 227 24.35 -3.34 -1.81
N TYR A 228 24.00 -2.24 -2.54
CA TYR A 228 23.50 -2.29 -3.92
C TYR A 228 24.18 -1.28 -4.82
#